data_1031af8e88521a65c3d5a32f88085d46
#
_entry.id   1031af8e88521a65c3d5a32f88085d46
#
_cell.length_a   1.000
_cell.length_b   1.000
_cell.length_c   1.000
_cell.angle_alpha   90.00
_cell.angle_beta   90.00
_cell.angle_gamma   90.00
#
_symmetry.space_group_name_H-M   'P 1'
#
loop_
_entity.id
_entity.type
_entity.pdbx_description
1 polymer ?
#
loop_
_entity_poly.entity_id
_entity_poly.type
_entity_poly.pdbx_seq_one_letter_code
_entity_poly.pdbx_strand_id
1 'polypeptide(L)'
;DRVPLFEDVLAYTESSTVIVEIKNRMLTEQAGELEQKTLEILKKYHGNFAVQSFNPFAVDFFTKHAPEFTRGLLINRERFDQYPTDEMAALVKMMIGDTEKRIDFIDCTTDECECEISSSRDPRLGLISYTVISQEIMDKLEPLTDNLIFEGFIPREKQR
;
A
#
# COMPACT_ATOMS: atom_id res chain seq x y z
N ASP A 1 -17.87 -5.31 22.03
CA ASP A 1 -17.76 -5.70 20.63
C ASP A 1 -16.42 -6.42 20.45
N ARG A 2 -16.44 -7.53 19.72
CA ARG A 2 -15.24 -8.32 19.44
C ARG A 2 -14.67 -7.90 18.08
N VAL A 3 -13.35 -7.71 17.99
CA VAL A 3 -12.68 -7.54 16.69
C VAL A 3 -12.87 -8.82 15.88
N PRO A 4 -13.38 -8.75 14.65
CA PRO A 4 -13.56 -9.93 13.80
C PRO A 4 -12.20 -10.56 13.44
N LEU A 5 -12.21 -11.85 13.13
CA LEU A 5 -11.05 -12.52 12.56
C LEU A 5 -10.84 -12.04 11.10
N PHE A 6 -9.62 -12.05 10.64
CA PHE A 6 -9.29 -11.59 9.30
C PHE A 6 -9.97 -12.46 8.22
N GLU A 7 -10.02 -13.76 8.41
CA GLU A 7 -10.72 -14.69 7.53
C GLU A 7 -12.22 -14.38 7.45
N ASP A 8 -12.85 -14.01 8.58
CA ASP A 8 -14.25 -13.65 8.60
C ASP A 8 -14.51 -12.37 7.78
N VAL A 9 -13.61 -11.37 7.88
CA VAL A 9 -13.70 -10.15 7.07
C VAL A 9 -13.56 -10.46 5.58
N LEU A 10 -12.58 -11.28 5.20
CA LEU A 10 -12.36 -11.65 3.81
C LEU A 10 -13.55 -12.39 3.19
N ALA A 11 -14.29 -13.19 3.99
CA ALA A 11 -15.49 -13.87 3.52
C ALA A 11 -16.62 -12.92 3.07
N TYR A 12 -16.66 -11.68 3.61
CA TYR A 12 -17.63 -10.65 3.19
C TYR A 12 -17.19 -9.85 1.96
N THR A 13 -15.94 -9.98 1.53
CA THR A 13 -15.34 -9.12 0.48
C THR A 13 -15.09 -9.84 -0.84
N GLU A 14 -15.60 -11.07 -1.01
CA GLU A 14 -15.33 -11.93 -2.17
C GLU A 14 -15.58 -11.28 -3.54
N SER A 15 -16.49 -10.31 -3.61
CA SER A 15 -16.81 -9.58 -4.86
C SER A 15 -16.02 -8.29 -5.04
N SER A 16 -15.18 -7.92 -4.09
CA SER A 16 -14.42 -6.66 -4.08
C SER A 16 -12.93 -6.93 -4.07
N THR A 17 -12.14 -5.98 -4.61
CA THR A 17 -10.68 -6.01 -4.38
C THR A 17 -10.37 -5.47 -3.00
N VAL A 18 -9.58 -6.21 -2.22
CA VAL A 18 -9.21 -5.85 -0.85
C VAL A 18 -7.78 -5.35 -0.82
N ILE A 19 -7.54 -4.18 -0.22
CA ILE A 19 -6.19 -3.73 0.13
C ILE A 19 -5.94 -4.06 1.60
N VAL A 20 -4.94 -4.91 1.85
CA VAL A 20 -4.55 -5.36 3.18
C VAL A 20 -3.34 -4.57 3.64
N GLU A 21 -3.54 -3.65 4.58
CA GLU A 21 -2.44 -2.90 5.17
C GLU A 21 -1.85 -3.64 6.37
N ILE A 22 -0.56 -3.95 6.30
CA ILE A 22 0.20 -4.53 7.40
C ILE A 22 0.70 -3.42 8.32
N LYS A 23 0.04 -3.27 9.47
CA LYS A 23 0.40 -2.29 10.50
C LYS A 23 1.33 -2.90 11.54
N ASN A 24 2.60 -2.99 11.20
CA ASN A 24 3.62 -3.37 12.17
C ASN A 24 4.05 -2.14 12.99
N ARG A 25 3.81 -2.16 14.31
CA ARG A 25 4.18 -1.06 15.21
C ARG A 25 5.69 -0.93 15.43
N MET A 26 6.41 -2.00 15.21
CA MET A 26 7.86 -2.00 15.29
C MET A 26 8.44 -1.94 13.89
N LEU A 27 9.00 -0.80 13.55
CA LEU A 27 9.88 -0.63 12.40
C LEU A 27 11.18 -1.40 12.66
N THR A 28 11.08 -2.71 12.83
CA THR A 28 12.23 -3.58 13.02
C THR A 28 12.52 -4.30 11.72
N GLU A 29 13.78 -4.65 11.52
CA GLU A 29 14.31 -5.39 10.37
C GLU A 29 13.70 -6.79 10.20
N GLN A 30 12.88 -7.22 11.16
CA GLN A 30 12.28 -8.56 11.17
C GLN A 30 10.80 -8.45 10.80
N ALA A 31 10.48 -8.86 9.58
CA ALA A 31 9.15 -9.32 9.24
C ALA A 31 8.84 -10.50 10.15
N GLY A 32 7.76 -10.42 10.89
CA GLY A 32 7.49 -11.33 11.98
C GLY A 32 6.27 -12.20 11.78
N GLU A 33 5.70 -12.57 12.89
CA GLU A 33 4.54 -13.46 12.98
C GLU A 33 3.29 -12.89 12.27
N LEU A 34 3.14 -11.56 12.23
CA LEU A 34 1.99 -10.91 11.56
C LEU A 34 2.02 -11.15 10.05
N GLU A 35 3.15 -10.92 9.41
CA GLU A 35 3.35 -11.12 7.98
C GLU A 35 3.17 -12.60 7.61
N GLN A 36 3.71 -13.50 8.42
CA GLN A 36 3.59 -14.93 8.20
C GLN A 36 2.13 -15.41 8.30
N LYS A 37 1.40 -14.99 9.33
CA LYS A 37 -0.03 -15.32 9.47
C LYS A 37 -0.88 -14.73 8.36
N THR A 38 -0.61 -13.48 7.97
CA THR A 38 -1.30 -12.84 6.86
C THR A 38 -1.06 -13.59 5.55
N LEU A 39 0.18 -14.00 5.29
CA LEU A 39 0.54 -14.82 4.13
C LEU A 39 -0.24 -16.14 4.08
N GLU A 40 -0.33 -16.86 5.21
CA GLU A 40 -1.03 -18.14 5.31
C GLU A 40 -2.54 -18.02 5.04
N ILE A 41 -3.14 -16.92 5.47
CA ILE A 41 -4.56 -16.62 5.23
C ILE A 41 -4.76 -16.26 3.76
N LEU A 42 -3.97 -15.32 3.23
CA LEU A 42 -4.13 -14.83 1.86
C LEU A 42 -3.82 -15.88 0.80
N LYS A 43 -2.94 -16.85 1.07
CA LYS A 43 -2.73 -18.00 0.17
C LYS A 43 -3.96 -18.90 0.01
N LYS A 44 -4.91 -18.83 0.91
CA LYS A 44 -6.18 -19.59 0.85
C LYS A 44 -7.34 -18.73 0.32
N TYR A 45 -7.14 -17.43 0.22
CA TYR A 45 -8.17 -16.52 -0.26
C TYR A 45 -8.18 -16.47 -1.79
N HIS A 46 -9.36 -16.56 -2.39
CA HIS A 46 -9.53 -16.63 -3.85
C HIS A 46 -10.05 -15.31 -4.46
N GLY A 47 -10.36 -14.31 -3.64
CA GLY A 47 -10.74 -12.98 -4.09
C GLY A 47 -9.54 -12.15 -4.53
N ASN A 48 -9.80 -11.00 -5.14
CA ASN A 48 -8.77 -10.06 -5.54
C ASN A 48 -8.24 -9.29 -4.32
N PHE A 49 -6.93 -9.18 -4.19
CA PHE A 49 -6.32 -8.40 -3.11
C PHE A 49 -4.96 -7.83 -3.50
N ALA A 50 -4.52 -6.85 -2.73
CA ALA A 50 -3.16 -6.36 -2.67
C ALA A 50 -2.72 -6.25 -1.21
N VAL A 51 -1.42 -6.33 -0.94
CA VAL A 51 -0.84 -6.07 0.38
C VAL A 51 -0.03 -4.80 0.34
N GLN A 52 -0.06 -4.01 1.41
CA GLN A 52 0.76 -2.81 1.52
C GLN A 52 1.21 -2.56 2.95
N SER A 53 2.27 -1.80 3.12
CA SER A 53 2.77 -1.37 4.43
C SER A 53 3.61 -0.11 4.33
N PHE A 54 3.68 0.65 5.43
CA PHE A 54 4.72 1.67 5.66
C PHE A 54 6.08 1.05 5.96
N ASN A 55 6.09 -0.21 6.45
CA ASN A 55 7.33 -0.90 6.75
C ASN A 55 7.87 -1.59 5.49
N PRO A 56 9.00 -1.12 4.91
CA PRO A 56 9.56 -1.72 3.71
C PRO A 56 10.01 -3.17 3.93
N PHE A 57 10.38 -3.57 5.16
CA PHE A 57 10.71 -4.97 5.46
C PHE A 57 9.49 -5.88 5.43
N ALA A 58 8.30 -5.39 5.82
CA ALA A 58 7.06 -6.14 5.65
C ALA A 58 6.74 -6.35 4.17
N VAL A 59 6.94 -5.34 3.32
CA VAL A 59 6.79 -5.46 1.87
C VAL A 59 7.81 -6.42 1.27
N ASP A 60 9.08 -6.32 1.68
CA ASP A 60 10.17 -7.21 1.24
C ASP A 60 9.93 -8.67 1.64
N PHE A 61 9.29 -8.90 2.80
CA PHE A 61 8.85 -10.25 3.19
C PHE A 61 7.93 -10.86 2.14
N PHE A 62 6.89 -10.15 1.69
CA PHE A 62 5.98 -10.64 0.65
C PHE A 62 6.68 -10.76 -0.71
N THR A 63 7.64 -9.89 -1.02
CA THR A 63 8.46 -10.02 -2.22
C THR A 63 9.21 -11.36 -2.26
N LYS A 64 9.71 -11.80 -1.11
CA LYS A 64 10.49 -13.05 -0.99
C LYS A 64 9.63 -14.32 -0.89
N HIS A 65 8.47 -14.23 -0.24
CA HIS A 65 7.67 -15.42 0.13
C HIS A 65 6.38 -15.59 -0.69
N ALA A 66 5.97 -14.57 -1.42
CA ALA A 66 4.80 -14.55 -2.28
C ALA A 66 4.98 -13.56 -3.44
N PRO A 67 5.93 -13.80 -4.35
CA PRO A 67 6.20 -12.90 -5.47
C PRO A 67 4.99 -12.72 -6.40
N GLU A 68 4.01 -13.59 -6.34
CA GLU A 68 2.74 -13.52 -7.06
C GLU A 68 1.73 -12.52 -6.47
N PHE A 69 1.92 -12.05 -5.22
CA PHE A 69 1.01 -11.09 -4.61
C PHE A 69 1.26 -9.68 -5.14
N THR A 70 0.21 -8.94 -5.42
CA THR A 70 0.28 -7.50 -5.69
C THR A 70 0.68 -6.76 -4.42
N ARG A 71 1.75 -5.96 -4.49
CA ARG A 71 2.38 -5.31 -3.32
C ARG A 71 2.53 -3.81 -3.53
N GLY A 72 2.24 -3.06 -2.47
CA GLY A 72 2.43 -1.61 -2.41
C GLY A 72 3.30 -1.15 -1.25
N LEU A 73 3.96 -0.04 -1.46
CA LEU A 73 4.67 0.69 -0.41
C LEU A 73 3.89 1.96 -0.06
N LEU A 74 3.48 2.08 1.20
CA LEU A 74 2.90 3.30 1.74
C LEU A 74 4.01 4.32 2.03
N ILE A 75 3.84 5.52 1.52
CA ILE A 75 4.80 6.61 1.67
C ILE A 75 4.13 7.79 2.37
N ASN A 76 4.83 8.35 3.35
CA ASN A 76 4.49 9.60 3.99
C ASN A 76 5.80 10.35 4.24
N ARG A 77 5.96 11.56 3.67
CA ARG A 77 7.18 12.36 3.73
C ARG A 77 7.64 12.65 5.17
N GLU A 78 6.70 12.95 6.06
CA GLU A 78 7.02 13.15 7.48
C GLU A 78 7.65 11.93 8.14
N ARG A 79 7.39 10.72 7.60
CA ARG A 79 7.98 9.47 8.06
C ARG A 79 9.26 9.11 7.33
N PHE A 80 9.50 9.65 6.13
CA PHE A 80 10.75 9.42 5.39
C PHE A 80 11.97 9.95 6.14
N ASP A 81 11.83 11.12 6.77
CA ASP A 81 12.87 11.70 7.62
C ASP A 81 13.02 10.97 8.96
N GLN A 82 12.10 10.04 9.25
CA GLN A 82 12.03 9.28 10.50
C GLN A 82 12.34 7.79 10.32
N TYR A 83 12.78 7.34 9.14
CA TYR A 83 13.22 5.95 9.04
C TYR A 83 14.40 5.74 10.00
N PRO A 84 14.26 4.81 10.96
CA PRO A 84 15.20 4.69 12.07
C PRO A 84 16.58 4.19 11.66
N THR A 85 16.72 3.72 10.41
CA THR A 85 18.01 3.22 9.90
C THR A 85 18.27 3.60 8.45
N ASP A 86 19.53 3.82 8.11
CA ASP A 86 19.98 4.02 6.72
C ASP A 86 19.59 2.83 5.81
N GLU A 87 19.47 1.64 6.37
CA GLU A 87 19.07 0.43 5.66
C GLU A 87 17.61 0.50 5.19
N MET A 88 16.70 1.01 6.03
CA MET A 88 15.32 1.24 5.63
C MET A 88 15.21 2.26 4.51
N ALA A 89 15.93 3.37 4.62
CA ALA A 89 15.95 4.41 3.60
C ALA A 89 16.50 3.89 2.26
N ALA A 90 17.55 3.07 2.32
CA ALA A 90 18.13 2.41 1.16
C ALA A 90 17.15 1.41 0.50
N LEU A 91 16.45 0.61 1.32
CA LEU A 91 15.46 -0.35 0.85
C LEU A 91 14.30 0.35 0.15
N VAL A 92 13.78 1.45 0.72
CA VAL A 92 12.73 2.25 0.10
C VAL A 92 13.16 2.83 -1.23
N LYS A 93 14.35 3.45 -1.31
CA LYS A 93 14.89 3.98 -2.58
C LYS A 93 15.03 2.88 -3.64
N MET A 94 15.47 1.70 -3.23
CA MET A 94 15.58 0.55 -4.10
C MET A 94 14.20 0.10 -4.60
N MET A 95 13.18 0.00 -3.72
CA MET A 95 11.83 -0.40 -4.11
C MET A 95 11.19 0.57 -5.10
N ILE A 96 11.37 1.88 -4.89
CA ILE A 96 10.78 2.93 -5.74
C ILE A 96 11.47 2.99 -7.11
N GLY A 97 12.79 2.81 -7.15
CA GLY A 97 13.61 2.91 -8.35
C GLY A 97 13.95 1.59 -9.05
N ASP A 98 13.45 0.46 -8.53
CA ASP A 98 13.92 -0.86 -8.98
C ASP A 98 13.17 -1.37 -10.19
N THR A 99 13.96 -1.78 -11.19
CA THR A 99 13.50 -2.47 -12.39
C THR A 99 13.09 -3.92 -12.15
N GLU A 100 13.40 -4.51 -11.00
CA GLU A 100 13.16 -5.93 -10.68
C GLU A 100 11.78 -6.21 -10.04
N LYS A 101 10.86 -5.23 -10.06
CA LYS A 101 9.49 -5.37 -9.56
C LYS A 101 9.40 -5.89 -8.12
N ARG A 102 9.98 -5.16 -7.18
CA ARG A 102 9.79 -5.46 -5.75
C ARG A 102 8.44 -5.03 -5.21
N ILE A 103 7.85 -4.00 -5.84
CA ILE A 103 6.52 -3.50 -5.58
C ILE A 103 5.78 -3.27 -6.90
N ASP A 104 4.45 -3.23 -6.84
CA ASP A 104 3.58 -2.98 -7.99
C ASP A 104 3.02 -1.55 -7.99
N PHE A 105 2.90 -0.93 -6.80
CA PHE A 105 2.40 0.43 -6.66
C PHE A 105 3.01 1.16 -5.45
N ILE A 106 2.90 2.47 -5.50
CA ILE A 106 3.16 3.38 -4.38
C ILE A 106 1.82 3.96 -3.95
N ASP A 107 1.59 4.03 -2.64
CA ASP A 107 0.43 4.68 -2.04
C ASP A 107 0.92 5.85 -1.17
N CYS A 108 0.62 7.08 -1.57
CA CYS A 108 1.14 8.30 -0.96
C CYS A 108 0.03 9.23 -0.44
N THR A 109 0.37 10.12 0.48
CA THR A 109 -0.57 11.13 0.97
C THR A 109 -0.97 12.11 -0.14
N THR A 110 -2.15 12.74 -0.01
CA THR A 110 -2.73 13.60 -1.06
C THR A 110 -1.85 14.80 -1.44
N ASP A 111 -1.05 15.30 -0.52
CA ASP A 111 -0.09 16.40 -0.72
C ASP A 111 1.24 15.95 -1.33
N GLU A 112 1.49 14.64 -1.37
CA GLU A 112 2.73 14.05 -1.89
C GLU A 112 2.62 13.54 -3.32
N CYS A 113 1.43 13.47 -3.89
CA CYS A 113 1.24 12.99 -5.26
C CYS A 113 1.99 13.83 -6.31
N GLU A 114 2.26 15.09 -6.02
CA GLU A 114 3.03 16.02 -6.86
C GLU A 114 4.49 16.16 -6.41
N CYS A 115 4.93 15.39 -5.40
CA CYS A 115 6.29 15.51 -4.87
C CYS A 115 7.33 14.80 -5.74
N GLU A 116 8.61 15.07 -5.44
CA GLU A 116 9.75 14.49 -6.14
C GLU A 116 9.76 12.95 -6.09
N ILE A 117 9.26 12.34 -5.02
CA ILE A 117 9.22 10.88 -4.86
C ILE A 117 8.26 10.26 -5.87
N SER A 118 7.04 10.81 -6.01
CA SER A 118 6.08 10.32 -6.99
C SER A 118 6.56 10.57 -8.43
N SER A 119 7.27 11.68 -8.66
CA SER A 119 7.83 12.04 -9.96
C SER A 119 9.05 11.20 -10.35
N SER A 120 9.84 10.77 -9.37
CA SER A 120 11.08 9.97 -9.59
C SER A 120 10.84 8.46 -9.58
N ARG A 121 9.60 8.00 -9.33
CA ARG A 121 9.28 6.58 -9.35
C ARG A 121 9.47 5.95 -10.73
N ASP A 122 9.72 4.67 -10.76
CA ASP A 122 9.62 3.90 -11.99
C ASP A 122 8.21 4.08 -12.60
N PRO A 123 8.07 4.51 -13.86
CA PRO A 123 6.77 4.76 -14.49
C PRO A 123 5.88 3.51 -14.63
N ARG A 124 6.41 2.33 -14.36
CA ARG A 124 5.66 1.07 -14.31
C ARG A 124 4.94 0.84 -12.99
N LEU A 125 5.29 1.59 -11.94
CA LEU A 125 4.62 1.52 -10.64
C LEU A 125 3.33 2.31 -10.68
N GLY A 126 2.23 1.67 -10.29
CA GLY A 126 0.97 2.36 -10.04
C GLY A 126 1.13 3.43 -8.96
N LEU A 127 0.37 4.50 -9.05
CA LEU A 127 0.30 5.55 -8.05
C LEU A 127 -1.11 5.59 -7.45
N ILE A 128 -1.22 5.30 -6.17
CA ILE A 128 -2.44 5.45 -5.38
C ILE A 128 -2.25 6.61 -4.42
N SER A 129 -3.32 7.30 -4.06
CA SER A 129 -3.27 8.36 -3.05
C SER A 129 -4.30 8.19 -1.96
N TYR A 130 -3.92 8.49 -0.71
CA TYR A 130 -4.72 8.48 0.50
C TYR A 130 -4.44 9.72 1.36
N THR A 131 -5.30 10.18 2.23
CA THR A 131 -6.71 9.86 2.27
C THR A 131 -7.47 11.01 1.67
N VAL A 132 -8.23 10.75 0.63
CA VAL A 132 -9.06 11.76 -0.03
C VAL A 132 -10.32 11.98 0.80
N ILE A 133 -10.52 13.20 1.29
CA ILE A 133 -11.61 13.55 2.22
C ILE A 133 -12.67 14.44 1.60
N SER A 134 -12.54 14.81 0.34
CA SER A 134 -13.53 15.63 -0.36
C SER A 134 -13.52 15.38 -1.86
N GLN A 135 -14.63 15.73 -2.51
CA GLN A 135 -14.74 15.66 -3.97
C GLN A 135 -13.76 16.61 -4.68
N GLU A 136 -13.45 17.77 -4.09
CA GLU A 136 -12.51 18.74 -4.66
C GLU A 136 -11.09 18.15 -4.75
N ILE A 137 -10.64 17.51 -3.66
CA ILE A 137 -9.35 16.81 -3.64
C ILE A 137 -9.36 15.65 -4.63
N MET A 138 -10.45 14.89 -4.69
CA MET A 138 -10.59 13.79 -5.65
C MET A 138 -10.46 14.27 -7.08
N ASP A 139 -11.20 15.30 -7.48
CA ASP A 139 -11.19 15.87 -8.83
C ASP A 139 -9.78 16.37 -9.23
N LYS A 140 -9.01 16.90 -8.26
CA LYS A 140 -7.64 17.36 -8.48
C LYS A 140 -6.66 16.20 -8.70
N LEU A 141 -6.79 15.13 -7.92
CA LEU A 141 -5.81 14.02 -7.91
C LEU A 141 -6.12 12.93 -8.94
N GLU A 142 -7.35 12.80 -9.38
CA GLU A 142 -7.77 11.78 -10.33
C GLU A 142 -6.96 11.76 -11.64
N PRO A 143 -6.57 12.90 -12.26
CA PRO A 143 -5.72 12.88 -13.46
C PRO A 143 -4.24 12.56 -13.19
N LEU A 144 -3.81 12.54 -11.92
CA LEU A 144 -2.42 12.35 -11.51
C LEU A 144 -2.14 10.94 -10.98
N THR A 145 -3.19 10.19 -10.62
CA THR A 145 -3.10 8.90 -9.93
C THR A 145 -3.84 7.81 -10.68
N ASP A 146 -3.44 6.57 -10.46
CA ASP A 146 -4.11 5.40 -11.02
C ASP A 146 -5.33 5.00 -10.18
N ASN A 147 -5.31 5.30 -8.87
CA ASN A 147 -6.43 5.06 -7.97
C ASN A 147 -6.38 5.98 -6.73
N LEU A 148 -7.50 6.06 -6.01
CA LEU A 148 -7.67 6.93 -4.84
C LEU A 148 -8.33 6.17 -3.69
N ILE A 149 -7.81 6.33 -2.48
CA ILE A 149 -8.43 5.85 -1.24
C ILE A 149 -9.11 7.03 -0.55
N PHE A 150 -10.42 6.94 -0.36
CA PHE A 150 -11.22 8.03 0.20
C PHE A 150 -12.00 7.59 1.43
N GLU A 151 -12.33 8.57 2.27
CA GLU A 151 -13.21 8.36 3.44
C GLU A 151 -14.03 9.62 3.74
N GLY A 152 -15.14 9.43 4.49
CA GLY A 152 -15.93 10.53 5.03
C GLY A 152 -16.89 11.20 4.04
N PHE A 153 -16.93 10.83 2.76
CA PHE A 153 -17.88 11.31 1.77
C PHE A 153 -18.19 10.23 0.73
N ILE A 154 -19.25 10.47 -0.06
CA ILE A 154 -19.62 9.60 -1.20
C ILE A 154 -19.18 10.32 -2.47
N PRO A 155 -18.23 9.74 -3.23
CA PRO A 155 -17.80 10.31 -4.50
C PRO A 155 -18.97 10.44 -5.50
N ARG A 156 -18.90 11.46 -6.37
CA ARG A 156 -19.81 11.56 -7.50
C ARG A 156 -19.61 10.37 -8.45
N GLU A 157 -20.71 9.82 -8.94
CA GLU A 157 -20.62 8.80 -10.00
C GLU A 157 -19.95 9.38 -11.25
N LYS A 158 -18.97 8.65 -11.79
CA LYS A 158 -18.39 9.00 -13.09
C LYS A 158 -19.47 8.83 -14.17
N GLN A 159 -19.79 9.89 -14.87
CA GLN A 159 -20.54 9.74 -16.11
C GLN A 159 -19.64 8.98 -17.11
N ARG A 160 -20.04 7.75 -17.42
CA ARG A 160 -19.37 6.90 -18.41
C ARG A 160 -19.62 7.42 -19.83
#